data_fbb79aaf58153c4cf82dd2391eee8ba6
#
_entry.id   fbb79aaf58153c4cf82dd2391eee8ba6
#
_cell.length_a   1.000
_cell.length_b   1.000
_cell.length_c   1.000
_cell.angle_alpha   90.00
_cell.angle_beta   90.00
_cell.angle_gamma   90.00
#
_symmetry.space_group_name_H-M   'P 1'
#
loop_
_entity.id
_entity.type
_entity.pdbx_description
1 polymer ?
#
loop_
_entity_poly.entity_id
_entity_poly.type
_entity_poly.pdbx_seq_one_letter_code
_entity_poly.pdbx_strand_id
1 'polypeptide(L)'
;MTMSDIGGFNRTTVSPPVFMPAQLPPQALAGVRTRRIMAVALDFILVSILSFALWFALLVLTFGLSLLLLPPLFPFVAFFYNGLTVSGWRMATPGMMALDLEMRLTDGSRVPFLNAAVHAVLFYVSWMFPPIFLVSLLTNDKRCLHDIFSGVIIMRRSST
;
A
#
# COMPACT_ATOMS: atom_id res chain seq x y z
N MET A 1 16.74 -56.47 -27.39
CA MET A 1 16.34 -55.10 -27.85
C MET A 1 15.42 -54.56 -26.76
N THR A 2 16.01 -53.95 -25.73
CA THR A 2 15.37 -53.52 -24.49
C THR A 2 15.08 -52.03 -24.59
N MET A 3 13.80 -51.75 -24.52
CA MET A 3 13.21 -50.40 -24.60
C MET A 3 13.16 -49.81 -23.19
N SER A 4 14.20 -49.08 -22.80
CA SER A 4 14.28 -48.38 -21.52
C SER A 4 15.19 -47.16 -21.62
N ASP A 5 14.68 -46.11 -22.19
CA ASP A 5 15.22 -44.76 -21.98
C ASP A 5 14.18 -43.71 -22.41
N ILE A 6 13.08 -43.63 -21.65
CA ILE A 6 12.24 -42.46 -21.69
C ILE A 6 12.73 -41.55 -20.57
N GLY A 7 13.56 -40.58 -20.98
CA GLY A 7 14.22 -39.63 -20.12
C GLY A 7 13.27 -38.97 -19.10
N GLY A 8 13.65 -39.11 -17.86
CA GLY A 8 13.01 -38.42 -16.75
C GLY A 8 13.04 -36.90 -17.00
N PHE A 9 11.88 -36.34 -17.28
CA PHE A 9 11.65 -34.90 -17.24
C PHE A 9 11.81 -34.46 -15.79
N ASN A 10 13.05 -34.13 -15.44
CA ASN A 10 13.34 -33.56 -14.13
C ASN A 10 12.73 -32.14 -14.14
N ARG A 11 11.43 -32.07 -13.80
CA ARG A 11 10.79 -30.79 -13.44
C ARG A 11 11.45 -30.34 -12.15
N THR A 12 12.56 -29.64 -12.27
CA THR A 12 12.99 -28.73 -11.23
C THR A 12 11.86 -27.74 -11.07
N THR A 13 10.97 -27.99 -10.13
CA THR A 13 10.01 -27.02 -9.62
C THR A 13 10.86 -25.92 -8.99
N VAL A 14 11.25 -24.95 -9.80
CA VAL A 14 11.81 -23.72 -9.30
C VAL A 14 10.68 -23.04 -8.56
N SER A 15 10.61 -23.29 -7.26
CA SER A 15 9.71 -22.53 -6.39
C SER A 15 10.03 -21.06 -6.59
N PRO A 16 9.04 -20.20 -6.86
CA PRO A 16 9.30 -18.79 -6.98
C PRO A 16 10.02 -18.32 -5.72
N PRO A 17 11.03 -17.45 -5.83
CA PRO A 17 11.79 -16.99 -4.68
C PRO A 17 10.83 -16.38 -3.67
N VAL A 18 10.76 -16.96 -2.48
CA VAL A 18 9.98 -16.41 -1.37
C VAL A 18 10.65 -15.11 -0.97
N PHE A 19 10.00 -14.00 -1.28
CA PHE A 19 10.48 -12.68 -0.90
C PHE A 19 10.35 -12.51 0.61
N MET A 20 11.48 -12.49 1.31
CA MET A 20 11.49 -12.22 2.75
C MET A 20 11.96 -10.78 2.99
N PRO A 21 11.28 -10.00 3.84
CA PRO A 21 11.66 -8.63 4.16
C PRO A 21 13.11 -8.49 4.64
N ALA A 22 13.61 -9.49 5.34
CA ALA A 22 15.00 -9.54 5.84
C ALA A 22 16.06 -9.59 4.72
N GLN A 23 15.65 -9.90 3.48
CA GLN A 23 16.54 -9.95 2.31
C GLN A 23 16.54 -8.67 1.48
N LEU A 24 15.77 -7.65 1.91
CA LEU A 24 15.77 -6.36 1.23
C LEU A 24 17.13 -5.69 1.35
N PRO A 25 17.70 -5.19 0.23
CA PRO A 25 18.94 -4.45 0.29
C PRO A 25 18.74 -3.17 1.12
N PRO A 26 19.70 -2.77 1.97
CA PRO A 26 19.58 -1.58 2.82
C PRO A 26 19.22 -0.31 2.04
N GLN A 27 19.64 -0.22 0.79
CA GLN A 27 19.35 0.90 -0.11
C GLN A 27 17.85 1.01 -0.44
N ALA A 28 17.11 -0.11 -0.50
CA ALA A 28 15.66 -0.11 -0.72
C ALA A 28 14.88 0.50 0.44
N LEU A 29 15.48 0.53 1.64
CA LEU A 29 14.90 1.11 2.85
C LEU A 29 15.51 2.47 3.21
N ALA A 30 16.48 2.98 2.44
CA ALA A 30 17.14 4.25 2.73
C ALA A 30 16.15 5.43 2.59
N GLY A 31 15.98 6.21 3.68
CA GLY A 31 15.10 7.38 3.70
C GLY A 31 13.60 7.09 3.54
N VAL A 32 13.17 5.83 3.60
CA VAL A 32 11.75 5.44 3.40
C VAL A 32 10.83 6.12 4.41
N ARG A 33 11.22 6.28 5.68
CA ARG A 33 10.36 6.92 6.70
C ARG A 33 9.99 8.35 6.33
N THR A 34 10.98 9.18 6.01
CA THR A 34 10.75 10.58 5.62
C THR A 34 9.92 10.66 4.34
N ARG A 35 10.24 9.85 3.34
CA ARG A 35 9.48 9.78 2.09
C ARG A 35 8.04 9.33 2.32
N ARG A 36 7.79 8.38 3.22
CA ARG A 36 6.42 7.95 3.61
C ARG A 36 5.62 9.10 4.22
N ILE A 37 6.22 9.86 5.15
CA ILE A 37 5.54 11.00 5.77
C ILE A 37 5.14 12.02 4.71
N MET A 38 6.06 12.35 3.79
CA MET A 38 5.76 13.29 2.70
C MET A 38 4.73 12.72 1.72
N ALA A 39 4.80 11.43 1.39
CA ALA A 39 3.82 10.76 0.54
C ALA A 39 2.42 10.82 1.16
N VAL A 40 2.31 10.51 2.45
CA VAL A 40 1.05 10.60 3.21
C VAL A 40 0.51 12.02 3.21
N ALA A 41 1.35 13.02 3.40
CA ALA A 41 0.93 14.44 3.35
C ALA A 41 0.37 14.81 1.97
N LEU A 42 1.04 14.41 0.89
CA LEU A 42 0.56 14.63 -0.48
C LEU A 42 -0.76 13.90 -0.75
N ASP A 43 -0.85 12.62 -0.37
CA ASP A 43 -2.07 11.83 -0.54
C ASP A 43 -3.22 12.39 0.30
N PHE A 44 -2.94 12.88 1.51
CA PHE A 44 -3.95 13.55 2.35
C PHE A 44 -4.53 14.79 1.67
N ILE A 45 -3.69 15.61 1.06
CA ILE A 45 -4.14 16.80 0.29
C ILE A 45 -5.01 16.35 -0.89
N LEU A 46 -4.57 15.35 -1.67
CA LEU A 46 -5.31 14.85 -2.81
C LEU A 46 -6.67 14.26 -2.41
N VAL A 47 -6.70 13.41 -1.38
CA VAL A 47 -7.94 12.82 -0.86
C VAL A 47 -8.88 13.90 -0.31
N SER A 48 -8.35 14.93 0.36
CA SER A 48 -9.14 16.05 0.85
C SER A 48 -9.80 16.82 -0.30
N ILE A 49 -9.05 17.10 -1.36
CA ILE A 49 -9.58 17.78 -2.56
C ILE A 49 -10.66 16.92 -3.22
N LEU A 50 -10.40 15.63 -3.41
CA LEU A 50 -11.37 14.70 -4.01
C LEU A 50 -12.64 14.57 -3.16
N SER A 51 -12.49 14.45 -1.85
CA SER A 51 -13.61 14.34 -0.92
C SER A 51 -14.45 15.60 -0.91
N PHE A 52 -13.79 16.77 -0.92
CA PHE A 52 -14.48 18.06 -0.96
C PHE A 52 -15.22 18.26 -2.30
N ALA A 53 -14.57 17.93 -3.42
CA ALA A 53 -15.20 18.05 -4.73
C ALA A 53 -16.42 17.13 -4.86
N LEU A 54 -16.31 15.89 -4.40
CA LEU A 54 -17.42 14.93 -4.40
C LEU A 54 -18.55 15.39 -3.46
N TRP A 55 -18.20 15.86 -2.26
CA TRP A 55 -19.19 16.39 -1.32
C TRP A 55 -19.91 17.60 -1.89
N PHE A 56 -19.19 18.55 -2.50
CA PHE A 56 -19.78 19.73 -3.12
C PHE A 56 -20.74 19.36 -4.28
N ALA A 57 -20.34 18.39 -5.10
CA ALA A 57 -21.22 17.87 -6.16
C ALA A 57 -22.50 17.26 -5.57
N LEU A 58 -22.38 16.44 -4.52
CA LEU A 58 -23.53 15.86 -3.82
C LEU A 58 -24.39 16.94 -3.15
N LEU A 59 -23.79 17.98 -2.59
CA LEU A 59 -24.51 19.09 -1.97
C LEU A 59 -25.44 19.78 -2.96
N VAL A 60 -24.92 20.06 -4.17
CA VAL A 60 -25.70 20.68 -5.25
C VAL A 60 -26.80 19.74 -5.74
N LEU A 61 -26.46 18.45 -5.99
CA LEU A 61 -27.41 17.46 -6.50
C LEU A 61 -28.55 17.14 -5.52
N THR A 62 -28.28 17.18 -4.22
CA THR A 62 -29.27 16.84 -3.18
C THR A 62 -29.91 18.06 -2.52
N PHE A 63 -29.72 19.26 -3.09
CA PHE A 63 -30.24 20.52 -2.53
C PHE A 63 -29.91 20.71 -1.03
N GLY A 64 -28.68 20.32 -0.63
CA GLY A 64 -28.20 20.49 0.74
C GLY A 64 -28.39 19.29 1.67
N LEU A 65 -29.12 18.24 1.27
CA LEU A 65 -29.36 17.07 2.12
C LEU A 65 -28.06 16.32 2.46
N SER A 66 -27.03 16.41 1.61
CA SER A 66 -25.73 15.76 1.82
C SER A 66 -24.81 16.44 2.83
N LEU A 67 -25.27 17.47 3.54
CA LEU A 67 -24.46 18.21 4.52
C LEU A 67 -23.93 17.27 5.63
N LEU A 68 -24.72 16.26 6.01
CA LEU A 68 -24.38 15.27 7.03
C LEU A 68 -23.41 14.17 6.50
N LEU A 69 -23.19 14.09 5.19
CA LEU A 69 -22.36 13.04 4.59
C LEU A 69 -20.86 13.37 4.57
N LEU A 70 -20.47 14.60 4.89
CA LEU A 70 -19.05 14.99 4.83
C LEU A 70 -18.14 14.13 5.72
N PRO A 71 -18.48 13.85 7.00
CA PRO A 71 -17.58 13.06 7.86
C PRO A 71 -17.32 11.63 7.35
N PRO A 72 -18.33 10.84 6.91
CA PRO A 72 -18.10 9.49 6.40
C PRO A 72 -17.54 9.47 4.97
N LEU A 73 -17.68 10.56 4.21
CA LEU A 73 -17.24 10.63 2.82
C LEU A 73 -15.72 10.58 2.70
N PHE A 74 -15.00 11.23 3.61
CA PHE A 74 -13.53 11.25 3.59
C PHE A 74 -12.92 9.85 3.72
N PRO A 75 -13.23 9.03 4.73
CA PRO A 75 -12.70 7.67 4.81
C PRO A 75 -13.19 6.79 3.66
N PHE A 76 -14.38 7.01 3.12
CA PHE A 76 -14.89 6.31 1.95
C PHE A 76 -14.02 6.60 0.70
N VAL A 77 -13.78 7.86 0.40
CA VAL A 77 -12.91 8.27 -0.72
C VAL A 77 -11.50 7.72 -0.52
N ALA A 78 -10.96 7.83 0.68
CA ALA A 78 -9.64 7.34 1.00
C ALA A 78 -9.50 5.82 0.82
N PHE A 79 -10.52 5.05 1.21
CA PHE A 79 -10.57 3.61 1.00
C PHE A 79 -10.43 3.24 -0.49
N PHE A 80 -11.27 3.83 -1.34
CA PHE A 80 -11.23 3.57 -2.77
C PHE A 80 -9.97 4.14 -3.43
N TYR A 81 -9.53 5.34 -3.04
CA TYR A 81 -8.31 5.95 -3.53
C TYR A 81 -7.10 5.04 -3.30
N ASN A 82 -6.87 4.58 -2.06
CA ASN A 82 -5.77 3.69 -1.74
C ASN A 82 -5.94 2.32 -2.39
N GLY A 83 -7.13 1.74 -2.29
CA GLY A 83 -7.43 0.43 -2.88
C GLY A 83 -7.11 0.38 -4.36
N LEU A 84 -7.62 1.34 -5.14
CA LEU A 84 -7.47 1.37 -6.59
C LEU A 84 -6.06 1.74 -7.04
N THR A 85 -5.42 2.70 -6.37
CA THR A 85 -4.09 3.17 -6.79
C THR A 85 -3.00 2.16 -6.45
N VAL A 86 -3.04 1.56 -5.25
CA VAL A 86 -2.03 0.59 -4.80
C VAL A 86 -2.20 -0.76 -5.49
N SER A 87 -3.44 -1.21 -5.73
CA SER A 87 -3.66 -2.47 -6.49
C SER A 87 -3.35 -2.33 -7.98
N GLY A 88 -3.17 -1.11 -8.46
CA GLY A 88 -2.80 -0.82 -9.84
C GLY A 88 -1.40 -1.33 -10.21
N TRP A 89 -1.04 -1.19 -11.47
CA TRP A 89 0.24 -1.66 -12.01
C TRP A 89 1.47 -0.99 -11.36
N ARG A 90 1.31 0.22 -10.84
CA ARG A 90 2.40 0.97 -10.17
C ARG A 90 2.61 0.59 -8.72
N MET A 91 1.65 -0.12 -8.10
CA MET A 91 1.70 -0.55 -6.70
C MET A 91 2.02 0.61 -5.74
N ALA A 92 1.47 1.78 -6.01
CA ALA A 92 1.75 3.00 -5.27
C ALA A 92 0.61 4.00 -5.40
N THR A 93 0.36 4.78 -4.36
CA THR A 93 -0.48 5.98 -4.44
C THR A 93 0.24 7.09 -5.22
N PRO A 94 -0.46 8.10 -5.73
CA PRO A 94 0.16 9.27 -6.36
C PRO A 94 1.23 9.95 -5.49
N GLY A 95 0.99 10.10 -4.17
CA GLY A 95 1.99 10.64 -3.25
C GLY A 95 3.21 9.73 -3.11
N MET A 96 3.02 8.41 -3.07
CA MET A 96 4.12 7.44 -3.07
C MET A 96 4.91 7.48 -4.37
N MET A 97 4.22 7.60 -5.52
CA MET A 97 4.87 7.71 -6.83
C MET A 97 5.77 8.94 -6.94
N ALA A 98 5.30 10.08 -6.42
CA ALA A 98 6.08 11.32 -6.42
C ALA A 98 7.39 11.22 -5.61
N LEU A 99 7.49 10.24 -4.73
CA LEU A 99 8.63 10.02 -3.83
C LEU A 99 9.37 8.71 -4.08
N ASP A 100 9.17 8.10 -5.26
CA ASP A 100 9.80 6.85 -5.66
C ASP A 100 9.58 5.70 -4.66
N LEU A 101 8.36 5.62 -4.15
CA LEU A 101 7.94 4.54 -3.26
C LEU A 101 7.01 3.57 -3.99
N GLU A 102 7.05 2.32 -3.57
CA GLU A 102 6.09 1.29 -3.95
C GLU A 102 5.71 0.43 -2.75
N MET A 103 4.51 -0.14 -2.78
CA MET A 103 4.00 -1.06 -1.78
C MET A 103 3.92 -2.46 -2.38
N ARG A 104 4.47 -3.45 -1.66
CA ARG A 104 4.38 -4.87 -2.02
C ARG A 104 3.89 -5.69 -0.85
N LEU A 105 3.39 -6.89 -1.12
CA LEU A 105 3.23 -7.89 -0.07
C LEU A 105 4.61 -8.36 0.43
N THR A 106 4.63 -8.96 1.60
CA THR A 106 5.88 -9.46 2.21
C THR A 106 6.56 -10.56 1.40
N ASP A 107 5.84 -11.22 0.50
CA ASP A 107 6.35 -12.19 -0.46
C ASP A 107 6.87 -11.55 -1.76
N GLY A 108 6.84 -10.22 -1.86
CA GLY A 108 7.24 -9.45 -3.04
C GLY A 108 6.18 -9.36 -4.14
N SER A 109 5.04 -10.02 -3.98
CA SER A 109 3.95 -9.99 -4.95
C SER A 109 3.19 -8.66 -4.93
N ARG A 110 2.30 -8.49 -5.92
CA ARG A 110 1.43 -7.31 -6.01
C ARG A 110 0.43 -7.29 -4.87
N VAL A 111 0.11 -6.09 -4.40
CA VAL A 111 -0.89 -5.89 -3.37
C VAL A 111 -2.29 -5.97 -3.97
N PRO A 112 -3.13 -6.96 -3.59
CA PRO A 112 -4.52 -7.01 -4.01
C PRO A 112 -5.30 -5.80 -3.46
N PHE A 113 -6.41 -5.45 -4.13
CA PHE A 113 -7.28 -4.36 -3.70
C PHE A 113 -7.68 -4.46 -2.23
N LEU A 114 -8.08 -5.64 -1.78
CA LEU A 114 -8.53 -5.85 -0.39
C LEU A 114 -7.42 -5.55 0.62
N ASN A 115 -6.19 -6.02 0.37
CA ASN A 115 -5.05 -5.75 1.25
C ASN A 115 -4.71 -4.26 1.29
N ALA A 116 -4.74 -3.57 0.14
CA ALA A 116 -4.52 -2.13 0.06
C ALA A 116 -5.62 -1.34 0.81
N ALA A 117 -6.87 -1.76 0.66
CA ALA A 117 -8.00 -1.14 1.33
C ALA A 117 -7.97 -1.37 2.85
N VAL A 118 -7.66 -2.60 3.29
CA VAL A 118 -7.48 -2.92 4.72
C VAL A 118 -6.32 -2.12 5.30
N HIS A 119 -5.19 -2.03 4.59
CA HIS A 119 -4.07 -1.19 5.01
C HIS A 119 -4.49 0.27 5.22
N ALA A 120 -5.29 0.83 4.30
CA ALA A 120 -5.78 2.20 4.43
C ALA A 120 -6.68 2.38 5.66
N VAL A 121 -7.60 1.45 5.92
CA VAL A 121 -8.46 1.49 7.12
C VAL A 121 -7.62 1.41 8.38
N LEU A 122 -6.69 0.46 8.46
CA LEU A 122 -5.79 0.31 9.61
C LEU A 122 -4.89 1.53 9.81
N PHE A 123 -4.48 2.19 8.72
CA PHE A 123 -3.74 3.45 8.77
C PHE A 123 -4.56 4.54 9.47
N TYR A 124 -5.84 4.72 9.10
CA TYR A 124 -6.72 5.70 9.77
C TYR A 124 -6.97 5.36 11.23
N VAL A 125 -7.16 4.07 11.56
CA VAL A 125 -7.26 3.63 12.96
C VAL A 125 -5.98 3.96 13.73
N SER A 126 -4.80 3.79 13.10
CA SER A 126 -3.51 4.13 13.72
C SER A 126 -3.37 5.62 14.02
N TRP A 127 -4.03 6.49 13.25
CA TRP A 127 -4.07 7.92 13.54
C TRP A 127 -4.77 8.27 14.86
N MET A 128 -5.71 7.44 15.31
CA MET A 128 -6.35 7.62 16.62
C MET A 128 -5.39 7.29 17.78
N PHE A 129 -4.34 6.51 17.50
CA PHE A 129 -3.33 6.09 18.48
C PHE A 129 -1.92 6.36 17.94
N PRO A 130 -1.44 7.63 17.97
CA PRO A 130 -0.16 8.03 17.40
C PRO A 130 1.05 7.19 17.84
N PRO A 131 1.13 6.65 19.09
CA PRO A 131 2.24 5.78 19.50
C PRO A 131 2.44 4.55 18.62
N ILE A 132 1.41 4.10 17.90
CA ILE A 132 1.49 2.95 16.98
C ILE A 132 2.52 3.20 15.85
N PHE A 133 2.73 4.45 15.43
CA PHE A 133 3.73 4.80 14.42
C PHE A 133 5.17 4.62 14.93
N LEU A 134 5.39 4.67 16.26
CA LEU A 134 6.72 4.46 16.87
C LEU A 134 7.23 3.03 16.65
N VAL A 135 6.34 2.07 16.41
CA VAL A 135 6.73 0.69 16.07
C VAL A 135 7.67 0.65 14.87
N SER A 136 7.50 1.56 13.90
CA SER A 136 8.41 1.69 12.75
C SER A 136 9.85 2.05 13.15
N LEU A 137 10.09 2.60 14.35
CA LEU A 137 11.44 2.88 14.85
C LEU A 137 12.10 1.62 15.39
N LEU A 138 11.31 0.67 15.87
CA LEU A 138 11.77 -0.57 16.49
C LEU A 138 11.94 -1.71 15.48
N THR A 139 11.32 -1.60 14.30
CA THR A 139 11.39 -2.63 13.25
C THR A 139 12.57 -2.38 12.30
N ASN A 140 13.35 -3.42 11.99
CA ASN A 140 14.45 -3.36 11.01
C ASN A 140 13.97 -2.98 9.61
N ASP A 141 12.76 -3.46 9.25
CA ASP A 141 12.12 -3.22 7.94
C ASP A 141 11.39 -1.87 7.86
N LYS A 142 11.49 -1.04 8.91
CA LYS A 142 10.82 0.27 9.01
C LYS A 142 9.30 0.19 8.80
N ARG A 143 8.68 -0.92 9.21
CA ARG A 143 7.24 -1.17 9.09
C ARG A 143 6.50 -0.60 10.29
N CYS A 144 5.36 0.02 10.03
CA CYS A 144 4.39 0.38 11.07
C CYS A 144 3.52 -0.83 11.43
N LEU A 145 2.79 -0.75 12.55
CA LEU A 145 1.93 -1.83 12.99
C LEU A 145 0.86 -2.20 11.95
N HIS A 146 0.25 -1.21 11.32
CA HIS A 146 -0.74 -1.41 10.25
C HIS A 146 -0.14 -2.07 9.00
N ASP A 147 1.14 -1.84 8.69
CA ASP A 147 1.84 -2.53 7.61
C ASP A 147 2.01 -4.03 7.93
N ILE A 148 2.33 -4.34 9.20
CA ILE A 148 2.51 -5.72 9.65
C ILE A 148 1.20 -6.49 9.57
N PHE A 149 0.10 -5.90 10.07
CA PHE A 149 -1.22 -6.54 10.05
C PHE A 149 -1.77 -6.73 8.63
N SER A 150 -1.51 -5.81 7.71
CA SER A 150 -1.93 -5.94 6.32
C SER A 150 -0.98 -6.77 5.46
N GLY A 151 0.15 -7.25 6.02
CA GLY A 151 1.13 -8.07 5.32
C GLY A 151 1.87 -7.34 4.21
N VAL A 152 2.00 -5.99 4.30
CA VAL A 152 2.65 -5.18 3.28
C VAL A 152 3.99 -4.63 3.76
N ILE A 153 4.81 -4.25 2.79
CA ILE A 153 6.06 -3.53 2.98
C ILE A 153 6.13 -2.37 1.99
N ILE A 154 6.59 -1.22 2.46
CA ILE A 154 6.83 -0.05 1.62
C ILE A 154 8.33 0.12 1.45
N MET A 155 8.77 0.18 0.20
CA MET A 155 10.16 0.29 -0.18
C MET A 155 10.36 1.33 -1.27
N ARG A 156 11.61 1.71 -1.52
CA ARG A 156 11.94 2.51 -2.70
C ARG A 156 11.76 1.68 -3.96
N ARG A 157 11.18 2.29 -4.97
CA ARG A 157 11.08 1.68 -6.29
C ARG A 157 12.49 1.45 -6.84
N SER A 158 12.78 0.21 -7.28
CA SER A 158 13.99 -0.06 -8.05
C SER A 158 13.82 0.58 -9.44
N SER A 159 14.73 1.48 -9.81
CA SER A 159 14.88 1.89 -11.20
C SER A 159 15.43 0.71 -11.97
N THR A 160 14.57 -0.03 -12.65
CA THR A 160 14.97 -0.93 -13.76
C THR A 160 15.15 -0.11 -15.00
#